data_54962d1b8cf77e7929fc6edea308c761
#
_entry.id   54962d1b8cf77e7929fc6edea308c761
#
_cell.length_a   1.000
_cell.length_b   1.000
_cell.length_c   1.000
_cell.angle_alpha   90.00
_cell.angle_beta   90.00
_cell.angle_gamma   90.00
#
_symmetry.space_group_name_H-M   'P 1'
#
loop_
_entity.id
_entity.type
_entity.pdbx_description
1 polymer ?
#
loop_
_entity_poly.entity_id
_entity_poly.type
_entity_poly.pdbx_seq_one_letter_code
_entity_poly.pdbx_strand_id
1 'polypeptide(L)'
;MVKIVLTPDWFLGFDVLIEVFSFIVLAIFCALSIKNYRVDREKKGFLYMAIGFGLVALAQLATILTKTILYYDFDPIQQIGNSIVASQIVNSVDIFYYIGFFFYRFLTLVGLYIIYRLHNTRTYLGDILIFCYFILLSILASTEIYYFF
;
A
#
# COMPACT_ATOMS: atom_id res chain seq x y z
N MET A 1 22.46 -1.92 -14.76
CA MET A 1 21.49 -2.95 -15.16
C MET A 1 20.29 -2.25 -15.76
N VAL A 2 20.06 -2.36 -17.05
CA VAL A 2 18.93 -1.71 -17.71
C VAL A 2 17.65 -2.46 -17.33
N LYS A 3 16.79 -1.85 -16.52
CA LYS A 3 15.48 -2.40 -16.20
C LYS A 3 14.58 -2.22 -17.41
N ILE A 4 14.39 -3.27 -18.19
CA ILE A 4 13.43 -3.25 -19.31
C ILE A 4 12.04 -3.28 -18.67
N VAL A 5 11.41 -2.13 -18.58
CA VAL A 5 10.00 -2.02 -18.18
C VAL A 5 9.16 -2.37 -19.40
N LEU A 6 8.64 -3.57 -19.44
CA LEU A 6 7.75 -4.09 -20.51
C LEU A 6 6.29 -3.60 -20.38
N THR A 7 6.05 -2.51 -19.68
CA THR A 7 4.73 -1.91 -19.62
C THR A 7 4.54 -0.96 -20.80
N PRO A 8 3.49 -1.18 -21.62
CA PRO A 8 3.20 -0.26 -22.72
C PRO A 8 2.90 1.14 -22.18
N ASP A 9 3.35 2.18 -22.88
CA ASP A 9 3.21 3.59 -22.46
C ASP A 9 1.75 4.01 -22.24
N TRP A 10 0.79 3.37 -22.92
CA TRP A 10 -0.63 3.62 -22.74
C TRP A 10 -1.19 3.07 -21.41
N PHE A 11 -0.49 2.16 -20.76
CA PHE A 11 -0.89 1.58 -19.47
C PHE A 11 -0.40 2.41 -18.27
N LEU A 12 0.54 3.31 -18.50
CA LEU A 12 1.04 4.24 -17.50
C LEU A 12 -0.08 5.20 -17.08
N GLY A 13 -0.68 4.97 -15.92
CA GLY A 13 -1.77 5.77 -15.36
C GLY A 13 -3.08 5.01 -15.18
N PHE A 14 -3.34 3.92 -15.92
CA PHE A 14 -4.54 3.10 -15.71
C PHE A 14 -4.48 2.31 -14.40
N ASP A 15 -3.32 1.94 -13.92
CA ASP A 15 -3.11 1.33 -12.62
C ASP A 15 -3.53 2.27 -11.47
N VAL A 16 -3.20 3.56 -11.57
CA VAL A 16 -3.64 4.58 -10.61
C VAL A 16 -5.16 4.75 -10.64
N LEU A 17 -5.78 4.69 -11.81
CA LEU A 17 -7.23 4.79 -11.95
C LEU A 17 -7.94 3.61 -11.29
N ILE A 18 -7.42 2.39 -11.45
CA ILE A 18 -7.93 1.20 -10.77
C ILE A 18 -7.79 1.32 -9.25
N GLU A 19 -6.67 1.85 -8.78
CA GLU A 19 -6.42 2.06 -7.34
C GLU A 19 -7.36 3.12 -6.76
N VAL A 20 -7.61 4.22 -7.46
CA VAL A 20 -8.58 5.25 -7.07
C VAL A 20 -9.98 4.66 -6.97
N PHE A 21 -10.38 3.84 -7.94
CA PHE A 21 -11.68 3.16 -7.90
C PHE A 21 -11.77 2.22 -6.70
N SER A 22 -10.74 1.42 -6.46
CA SER A 22 -10.65 0.54 -5.31
C SER A 22 -10.74 1.30 -3.98
N PHE A 23 -10.05 2.43 -3.88
CA PHE A 23 -10.11 3.32 -2.72
C PHE A 23 -11.54 3.84 -2.46
N ILE A 24 -12.24 4.28 -3.52
CA ILE A 24 -13.62 4.77 -3.40
C ILE A 24 -14.55 3.67 -2.86
N VAL A 25 -14.45 2.46 -3.41
CA VAL A 25 -15.25 1.31 -2.96
C VAL A 25 -14.99 1.00 -1.47
N LEU A 26 -13.73 0.95 -1.06
CA LEU A 26 -13.35 0.70 0.32
C LEU A 26 -13.81 1.82 1.26
N ALA A 27 -13.74 3.08 0.83
CA ALA A 27 -14.24 4.22 1.58
C ALA A 27 -15.77 4.14 1.78
N ILE A 28 -16.51 3.69 0.77
CA ILE A 28 -17.96 3.46 0.87
C ILE A 28 -18.24 2.35 1.90
N PHE A 29 -17.54 1.22 1.86
CA PHE A 29 -17.70 0.15 2.84
C PHE A 29 -17.37 0.60 4.26
N CYS A 30 -16.33 1.41 4.42
CA CYS A 30 -15.97 2.02 5.70
C CYS A 30 -17.11 2.93 6.21
N ALA A 31 -17.63 3.81 5.38
CA ALA A 31 -18.72 4.72 5.72
C ALA A 31 -20.02 3.97 6.09
N LEU A 32 -20.36 2.93 5.34
CA LEU A 32 -21.52 2.08 5.63
C LEU A 32 -21.35 1.34 6.98
N SER A 33 -20.16 0.83 7.27
CA SER A 33 -19.86 0.17 8.53
C SER A 33 -19.96 1.15 9.71
N ILE A 34 -19.48 2.39 9.56
CA ILE A 34 -19.64 3.45 10.57
C ILE A 34 -21.13 3.80 10.76
N LYS A 35 -21.89 3.92 9.67
CA LYS A 35 -23.33 4.19 9.74
C LYS A 35 -24.05 3.10 10.50
N ASN A 36 -23.77 1.82 10.20
CA ASN A 36 -24.37 0.69 10.89
C ASN A 36 -24.00 0.65 12.38
N TYR A 37 -22.77 0.98 12.72
CA TYR A 37 -22.34 1.11 14.11
C TYR A 37 -23.06 2.25 14.85
N ARG A 38 -23.35 3.38 14.18
CA ARG A 38 -24.11 4.48 14.79
C ARG A 38 -25.54 4.12 15.09
N VAL A 39 -26.15 3.25 14.27
CA VAL A 39 -27.53 2.76 14.45
C VAL A 39 -27.58 1.74 15.59
N ASP A 40 -26.61 0.84 15.68
CA ASP A 40 -26.57 -0.24 16.68
C ASP A 40 -25.20 -0.26 17.36
N ARG A 41 -25.06 0.56 18.41
CA ARG A 41 -23.80 0.70 19.15
C ARG A 41 -23.40 -0.52 19.96
N GLU A 42 -24.31 -1.45 20.20
CA GLU A 42 -24.02 -2.69 20.93
C GLU A 42 -23.17 -3.65 20.08
N LYS A 43 -23.31 -3.58 18.76
CA LYS A 43 -22.57 -4.44 17.83
C LYS A 43 -21.21 -3.84 17.48
N LYS A 44 -20.25 -4.01 18.39
CA LYS A 44 -18.85 -3.58 18.19
C LYS A 44 -18.18 -4.15 16.92
N GLY A 45 -18.74 -5.22 16.36
CA GLY A 45 -18.28 -5.82 15.11
C GLY A 45 -18.26 -4.83 13.94
N PHE A 46 -19.28 -3.97 13.82
CA PHE A 46 -19.30 -2.94 12.77
C PHE A 46 -18.19 -1.89 12.92
N LEU A 47 -17.80 -1.59 14.17
CA LEU A 47 -16.68 -0.69 14.42
C LEU A 47 -15.35 -1.30 13.94
N TYR A 48 -15.11 -2.56 14.28
CA TYR A 48 -13.89 -3.27 13.83
C TYR A 48 -13.88 -3.44 12.31
N MET A 49 -15.01 -3.70 11.68
CA MET A 49 -15.14 -3.70 10.22
C MET A 49 -14.76 -2.33 9.62
N ALA A 50 -15.29 -1.26 10.20
CA ALA A 50 -14.98 0.10 9.74
C ALA A 50 -13.47 0.40 9.85
N ILE A 51 -12.84 0.01 10.96
CA ILE A 51 -11.39 0.18 11.16
C ILE A 51 -10.62 -0.65 10.11
N GLY A 52 -10.99 -1.91 9.90
CA GLY A 52 -10.35 -2.77 8.91
C GLY A 52 -10.42 -2.21 7.50
N PHE A 53 -11.60 -1.86 7.02
CA PHE A 53 -11.77 -1.23 5.70
C PHE A 53 -11.10 0.13 5.61
N GLY A 54 -11.11 0.92 6.68
CA GLY A 54 -10.41 2.21 6.75
C GLY A 54 -8.90 2.06 6.60
N LEU A 55 -8.29 1.07 7.25
CA LEU A 55 -6.87 0.79 7.12
C LEU A 55 -6.48 0.34 5.71
N VAL A 56 -7.30 -0.52 5.07
CA VAL A 56 -7.07 -0.93 3.69
C VAL A 56 -7.24 0.25 2.73
N ALA A 57 -8.22 1.13 2.97
CA ALA A 57 -8.39 2.35 2.19
C ALA A 57 -7.19 3.31 2.34
N LEU A 58 -6.66 3.48 3.56
CA LEU A 58 -5.44 4.25 3.80
C LEU A 58 -4.24 3.65 3.09
N ALA A 59 -4.14 2.32 3.04
CA ALA A 59 -3.10 1.63 2.28
C ALA A 59 -3.16 1.98 0.78
N GLN A 60 -4.35 1.94 0.19
CA GLN A 60 -4.56 2.33 -1.21
C GLN A 60 -4.18 3.80 -1.45
N LEU A 61 -4.57 4.68 -0.53
CA LEU A 61 -4.22 6.09 -0.63
C LEU A 61 -2.71 6.32 -0.58
N ALA A 62 -1.99 5.60 0.29
CA ALA A 62 -0.53 5.65 0.33
C ALA A 62 0.11 5.22 -0.99
N THR A 63 -0.42 4.16 -1.63
CA THR A 63 0.06 3.70 -2.94
C THR A 63 -0.21 4.73 -4.03
N ILE A 64 -1.42 5.31 -4.07
CA ILE A 64 -1.79 6.35 -5.03
C ILE A 64 -0.85 7.56 -4.90
N LEU A 65 -0.60 8.02 -3.67
CA LEU A 65 0.30 9.14 -3.41
C LEU A 65 1.73 8.81 -3.85
N THR A 66 2.23 7.64 -3.51
CA THR A 66 3.58 7.21 -3.90
C THR A 66 3.74 7.16 -5.40
N LYS A 67 2.79 6.58 -6.12
CA LYS A 67 2.81 6.53 -7.59
C LYS A 67 2.65 7.90 -8.23
N THR A 68 1.76 8.74 -7.70
CA THR A 68 1.56 10.11 -8.20
C THR A 68 2.84 10.92 -8.08
N ILE A 69 3.52 10.88 -6.94
CA ILE A 69 4.80 11.57 -6.75
C ILE A 69 5.84 11.03 -7.74
N LEU A 70 5.93 9.71 -7.91
CA LEU A 70 6.85 9.09 -8.85
C LEU A 70 6.58 9.51 -10.30
N TYR A 71 5.33 9.60 -10.72
CA TYR A 71 4.99 9.98 -12.09
C TYR A 71 5.22 11.47 -12.36
N TYR A 72 5.07 12.34 -11.36
CA TYR A 72 5.32 13.79 -11.53
C TYR A 72 6.79 14.16 -11.41
N ASP A 73 7.59 13.44 -10.64
CA ASP A 73 9.05 13.66 -10.54
C ASP A 73 9.83 13.14 -11.78
N PHE A 74 9.16 12.38 -12.64
CA PHE A 74 9.72 11.88 -13.90
C PHE A 74 9.57 12.87 -15.09
N ASP A 75 9.14 14.09 -14.86
CA ASP A 75 9.29 15.11 -15.90
C ASP A 75 10.79 15.24 -16.25
N PRO A 76 11.14 15.10 -17.53
CA PRO A 76 12.51 14.89 -17.93
C PRO A 76 13.36 16.03 -17.41
N ILE A 77 14.32 15.73 -16.58
CA ILE A 77 15.49 16.56 -16.44
C ILE A 77 16.13 16.55 -17.82
N GLN A 78 15.57 17.36 -18.72
CA GLN A 78 16.13 17.63 -19.99
C GLN A 78 17.52 18.16 -19.74
N GLN A 79 18.51 17.31 -20.03
CA GLN A 79 19.83 17.71 -20.48
C GLN A 79 20.44 18.94 -19.78
N ILE A 80 20.74 18.79 -18.50
CA ILE A 80 21.80 19.60 -17.91
C ILE A 80 22.85 18.59 -17.42
N GLY A 81 23.91 18.54 -18.19
CA GLY A 81 24.98 17.55 -18.10
C GLY A 81 25.68 17.51 -16.75
N ASN A 82 25.21 16.70 -15.84
CA ASN A 82 26.01 16.15 -14.76
C ASN A 82 25.42 14.81 -14.34
N SER A 83 26.05 13.75 -14.78
CA SER A 83 25.72 12.35 -14.47
C SER A 83 25.65 12.03 -12.97
N ILE A 84 26.25 12.84 -12.11
CA ILE A 84 26.29 12.65 -10.64
C ILE A 84 24.97 13.06 -9.98
N VAL A 85 24.32 14.12 -10.45
CA VAL A 85 23.04 14.58 -9.89
C VAL A 85 21.89 13.63 -10.26
N ALA A 86 21.91 13.06 -11.46
CA ALA A 86 20.92 12.11 -11.91
C ALA A 86 20.93 10.81 -11.08
N SER A 87 22.09 10.33 -10.66
CA SER A 87 22.19 9.10 -9.86
C SER A 87 21.68 9.27 -8.41
N GLN A 88 21.86 10.43 -7.81
CA GLN A 88 21.35 10.69 -6.46
C GLN A 88 19.82 10.87 -6.42
N ILE A 89 19.24 11.48 -7.43
CA ILE A 89 17.78 11.65 -7.52
C ILE A 89 17.12 10.29 -7.74
N VAL A 90 17.66 9.43 -8.59
CA VAL A 90 17.14 8.08 -8.83
C VAL A 90 17.16 7.24 -7.55
N ASN A 91 18.21 7.32 -6.73
CA ASN A 91 18.30 6.58 -5.48
C ASN A 91 17.25 7.03 -4.44
N SER A 92 16.99 8.33 -4.34
CA SER A 92 15.98 8.84 -3.38
C SER A 92 14.55 8.48 -3.79
N VAL A 93 14.24 8.48 -5.06
CA VAL A 93 12.95 8.06 -5.62
C VAL A 93 12.71 6.57 -5.38
N ASP A 94 13.72 5.73 -5.59
CA ASP A 94 13.62 4.29 -5.36
C ASP A 94 13.37 3.98 -3.88
N ILE A 95 14.06 4.63 -2.95
CA ILE A 95 13.85 4.46 -1.50
C ILE A 95 12.42 4.85 -1.12
N PHE A 96 11.92 5.96 -1.65
CA PHE A 96 10.55 6.42 -1.38
C PHE A 96 9.50 5.43 -1.89
N TYR A 97 9.73 4.83 -3.06
CA TYR A 97 8.89 3.77 -3.61
C TYR A 97 8.83 2.54 -2.70
N TYR A 98 9.97 2.07 -2.20
CA TYR A 98 10.03 0.91 -1.31
C TYR A 98 9.33 1.17 0.03
N ILE A 99 9.52 2.35 0.60
CA ILE A 99 8.85 2.76 1.84
C ILE A 99 7.34 2.80 1.63
N GLY A 100 6.85 3.43 0.56
CA GLY A 100 5.43 3.48 0.23
C GLY A 100 4.81 2.10 0.02
N PHE A 101 5.52 1.23 -0.69
CA PHE A 101 5.09 -0.14 -0.93
C PHE A 101 5.09 -1.01 0.33
N PHE A 102 6.05 -0.81 1.23
CA PHE A 102 6.08 -1.46 2.54
C PHE A 102 4.88 -1.04 3.39
N PHE A 103 4.61 0.27 3.50
CA PHE A 103 3.45 0.78 4.23
C PHE A 103 2.13 0.28 3.66
N TYR A 104 1.99 0.22 2.34
CA TYR A 104 0.83 -0.34 1.68
C TYR A 104 0.57 -1.78 2.12
N ARG A 105 1.58 -2.64 2.02
CA ARG A 105 1.46 -4.05 2.41
C ARG A 105 1.16 -4.20 3.90
N PHE A 106 1.84 -3.42 4.74
CA PHE A 106 1.64 -3.46 6.18
C PHE A 106 0.21 -3.08 6.56
N LEU A 107 -0.28 -1.94 6.10
CA LEU A 107 -1.63 -1.46 6.40
C LEU A 107 -2.72 -2.38 5.87
N THR A 108 -2.54 -2.89 4.66
CA THR A 108 -3.48 -3.86 4.05
C THR A 108 -3.56 -5.13 4.90
N LEU A 109 -2.45 -5.65 5.35
CA LEU A 109 -2.38 -6.84 6.17
C LEU A 109 -3.05 -6.64 7.52
N VAL A 110 -2.74 -5.54 8.21
CA VAL A 110 -3.37 -5.21 9.50
C VAL A 110 -4.88 -5.03 9.33
N GLY A 111 -5.33 -4.35 8.28
CA GLY A 111 -6.76 -4.16 7.99
C GLY A 111 -7.48 -5.49 7.73
N LEU A 112 -6.92 -6.33 6.88
CA LEU A 112 -7.47 -7.66 6.60
C LEU A 112 -7.44 -8.58 7.83
N TYR A 113 -6.40 -8.49 8.66
CA TYR A 113 -6.33 -9.24 9.90
C TYR A 113 -7.45 -8.88 10.88
N ILE A 114 -7.74 -7.60 11.03
CA ILE A 114 -8.84 -7.14 11.88
C ILE A 114 -10.19 -7.70 11.39
N ILE A 115 -10.43 -7.66 10.07
CA ILE A 115 -11.65 -8.20 9.46
C ILE A 115 -11.71 -9.72 9.64
N TYR A 116 -10.61 -10.42 9.42
CA TYR A 116 -10.51 -11.86 9.60
C TYR A 116 -10.80 -12.29 11.03
N ARG A 117 -10.21 -11.61 12.01
CA ARG A 117 -10.37 -11.92 13.43
C ARG A 117 -11.80 -11.69 13.91
N LEU A 118 -12.52 -10.78 13.30
CA LEU A 118 -13.93 -10.56 13.57
C LEU A 118 -14.78 -11.79 13.21
N HIS A 119 -14.41 -12.49 12.14
CA HIS A 119 -15.16 -13.63 11.62
C HIS A 119 -14.74 -14.96 12.26
N ASN A 120 -13.51 -15.06 12.75
CA ASN A 120 -12.92 -16.32 13.19
C ASN A 120 -12.24 -16.18 14.55
N THR A 121 -13.01 -16.36 15.62
CA THR A 121 -12.54 -16.14 16.99
C THR A 121 -11.72 -17.31 17.58
N ARG A 122 -11.50 -18.40 16.85
CA ARG A 122 -11.01 -19.67 17.45
C ARG A 122 -9.73 -20.27 16.85
N THR A 123 -9.06 -19.67 15.89
CA THR A 123 -7.88 -20.32 15.28
C THR A 123 -6.59 -19.55 15.51
N TYR A 124 -5.76 -20.05 16.44
CA TYR A 124 -4.36 -19.66 16.60
C TYR A 124 -3.52 -19.82 15.33
N LEU A 125 -3.94 -20.68 14.42
CA LEU A 125 -3.25 -21.00 13.17
C LEU A 125 -3.21 -19.80 12.23
N GLY A 126 -4.28 -19.03 12.16
CA GLY A 126 -4.33 -17.79 11.36
C GLY A 126 -3.40 -16.71 11.92
N ASP A 127 -3.33 -16.57 13.24
CA ASP A 127 -2.44 -15.61 13.90
C ASP A 127 -0.97 -15.95 13.64
N ILE A 128 -0.60 -17.23 13.68
CA ILE A 128 0.77 -17.70 13.38
C ILE A 128 1.11 -17.45 11.92
N LEU A 129 0.22 -17.76 10.98
CA LEU A 129 0.43 -17.53 9.55
C LEU A 129 0.67 -16.06 9.23
N ILE A 130 -0.13 -15.17 9.82
CA ILE A 130 0.02 -13.72 9.63
C ILE A 130 1.34 -13.24 10.23
N PHE A 131 1.72 -13.72 11.40
CA PHE A 131 2.99 -13.37 12.02
C PHE A 131 4.17 -13.86 11.19
N CYS A 132 4.14 -15.08 10.66
CA CYS A 132 5.15 -15.59 9.73
C CYS A 132 5.22 -14.75 8.46
N TYR A 133 4.08 -14.35 7.91
CA TYR A 133 4.03 -13.49 6.73
C TYR A 133 4.64 -12.10 7.02
N PHE A 134 4.40 -11.52 8.19
CA PHE A 134 5.03 -10.26 8.62
C PHE A 134 6.55 -10.36 8.69
N ILE A 135 7.07 -11.45 9.28
CA ILE A 135 8.51 -11.70 9.36
C ILE A 135 9.09 -11.81 7.95
N LEU A 136 8.46 -12.59 7.09
CA LEU A 136 8.89 -12.80 5.71
C LEU A 136 8.90 -11.49 4.92
N LEU A 137 7.89 -10.66 5.10
CA LEU A 137 7.76 -9.35 4.45
C LEU A 137 8.85 -8.38 4.95
N SER A 138 9.17 -8.41 6.25
CA SER A 138 10.23 -7.60 6.84
C SER A 138 11.61 -8.03 6.34
N ILE A 139 11.85 -9.33 6.18
CA ILE A 139 13.11 -9.85 5.62
C ILE A 139 13.25 -9.44 4.15
N LEU A 140 12.21 -9.58 3.35
CA LEU A 140 12.22 -9.17 1.94
C LEU A 140 12.48 -7.68 1.79
N ALA A 141 11.82 -6.84 2.59
CA ALA A 141 12.06 -5.40 2.59
C ALA A 141 13.51 -5.05 2.98
N SER A 142 14.07 -5.76 3.96
CA SER A 142 15.45 -5.56 4.40
C SER A 142 16.47 -5.95 3.33
N THR A 143 16.23 -7.06 2.60
CA THR A 143 17.12 -7.50 1.52
C THR A 143 17.09 -6.54 0.34
N GLU A 144 15.93 -6.03 -0.03
CA GLU A 144 15.82 -5.03 -1.09
C GLU A 144 16.55 -3.73 -0.74
N ILE A 145 16.40 -3.24 0.49
CA ILE A 145 17.14 -2.06 0.98
C ILE A 145 18.65 -2.32 1.00
N TYR A 146 19.10 -3.51 1.38
CA TYR A 146 20.51 -3.86 1.41
C TYR A 146 21.15 -3.89 0.01
N TYR A 147 20.43 -4.33 -1.00
CA TYR A 147 20.92 -4.34 -2.39
C TYR A 147 20.98 -2.94 -3.02
N PHE A 148 20.28 -1.95 -2.44
CA PHE A 148 20.32 -0.56 -2.90
C PHE A 148 21.39 0.31 -2.23
N PHE A 149 21.89 -0.12 -1.08
CA PHE A 149 23.01 0.53 -0.37
C PHE A 149 24.32 -0.21 -0.62
#